data_f3ae520a9a2d50b05c7dbbf15a2f1805
#
_entry.id   f3ae520a9a2d50b05c7dbbf15a2f1805
#
_cell.length_a   1.000
_cell.length_b   1.000
_cell.length_c   1.000
_cell.angle_alpha   90.00
_cell.angle_beta   90.00
_cell.angle_gamma   90.00
#
_symmetry.space_group_name_H-M   'P 1'
#
loop_
_entity.id
_entity.type
_entity.pdbx_description
1 polymer ?
#
loop_
_entity_poly.entity_id
_entity_poly.type
_entity_poly.pdbx_seq_one_letter_code
_entity_poly.pdbx_strand_id
1 'polypeptide(L)'
;AVYHDLGNLNFSFTETGKDSSLSDFEKFTKPIIDVIRELGVDAKFEGKNDLMIEGKKFSGNAAHIHKNKILHHGTILFSSEMRNVSEALRINPVKYVDKAVKSIPKRVTNVSEHLKQPISLEAFTKKLMNHVLANYPGARLYEFTAEDIKQIQKLRDEKYSTYEWNFGKSPEYNFKKAIRTQGGVLEMNLEVKNGAIEKLKIFGDFFSEKGIE
;
A
#
# COMPACT_ATOMS: atom_id res chain seq x y z
N ALA A 1 0.23 0.89 -8.09
CA ALA A 1 -0.24 -0.51 -8.00
C ALA A 1 0.26 -1.14 -6.72
N VAL A 2 -0.51 -2.03 -6.15
CA VAL A 2 -0.19 -2.77 -4.92
C VAL A 2 -0.32 -4.26 -5.24
N TYR A 3 0.59 -5.05 -4.68
CA TYR A 3 0.59 -6.51 -4.79
C TYR A 3 0.47 -7.13 -3.39
N HIS A 4 -0.31 -8.16 -3.27
CA HIS A 4 -0.49 -8.93 -2.03
C HIS A 4 -0.45 -10.42 -2.31
N ASP A 5 0.27 -11.16 -1.47
CA ASP A 5 0.27 -12.61 -1.40
C ASP A 5 0.40 -13.07 0.07
N LEU A 6 0.58 -14.37 0.29
CA LEU A 6 0.71 -14.93 1.65
C LEU A 6 2.05 -14.57 2.34
N GLY A 7 3.01 -14.04 1.61
CA GLY A 7 4.30 -13.57 2.14
C GLY A 7 4.33 -12.08 2.45
N ASN A 8 3.22 -11.38 2.25
CA ASN A 8 3.09 -9.94 2.46
C ASN A 8 2.27 -9.65 3.73
N LEU A 9 2.73 -8.71 4.55
CA LEU A 9 2.01 -8.23 5.72
C LEU A 9 1.44 -6.84 5.46
N ASN A 10 0.17 -6.64 5.77
CA ASN A 10 -0.47 -5.33 5.79
C ASN A 10 -0.58 -4.81 7.22
N PHE A 11 -0.37 -3.52 7.39
CA PHE A 11 -0.57 -2.86 8.67
C PHE A 11 -1.29 -1.53 8.50
N SER A 12 -1.94 -1.08 9.56
CA SER A 12 -2.53 0.25 9.63
C SER A 12 -2.43 0.83 11.03
N PHE A 13 -2.27 2.15 11.10
CA PHE A 13 -2.36 2.94 12.31
C PHE A 13 -3.41 4.02 12.11
N THR A 14 -4.27 4.21 13.11
CA THR A 14 -5.24 5.29 13.12
C THR A 14 -4.95 6.20 14.31
N GLU A 15 -4.75 7.48 14.04
CA GLU A 15 -4.58 8.50 15.08
C GLU A 15 -5.76 9.47 15.03
N THR A 16 -6.20 9.95 16.19
CA THR A 16 -7.25 10.96 16.33
C THR A 16 -6.66 12.16 17.04
N GLY A 17 -6.77 13.36 16.44
CA GLY A 17 -6.25 14.59 17.04
C GLY A 17 -6.24 15.75 16.06
N LYS A 18 -6.07 16.97 16.60
CA LYS A 18 -6.05 18.20 15.79
C LYS A 18 -4.69 18.49 15.12
N ASP A 19 -3.61 17.91 15.63
CA ASP A 19 -2.23 18.22 15.21
C ASP A 19 -1.59 17.13 14.35
N SER A 20 -2.41 16.24 13.81
CA SER A 20 -1.93 15.13 13.01
C SER A 20 -1.51 15.60 11.61
N SER A 21 -0.23 15.50 11.28
CA SER A 21 0.34 15.80 9.98
C SER A 21 0.33 14.57 9.07
N LEU A 22 -0.20 14.71 7.85
CA LEU A 22 -0.12 13.66 6.82
C LEU A 22 1.31 13.24 6.50
N SER A 23 2.28 14.11 6.75
CA SER A 23 3.67 13.90 6.36
C SER A 23 4.50 13.10 7.37
N ASP A 24 3.94 12.73 8.54
CA ASP A 24 4.69 12.04 9.58
C ASP A 24 4.74 10.51 9.38
N PHE A 25 5.13 10.10 8.18
CA PHE A 25 5.32 8.69 7.86
C PHE A 25 6.42 8.04 8.72
N GLU A 26 7.44 8.78 9.11
CA GLU A 26 8.54 8.28 9.91
C GLU A 26 8.06 7.83 11.30
N LYS A 27 7.22 8.63 11.96
CA LYS A 27 6.58 8.30 13.25
C LYS A 27 5.83 6.96 13.18
N PHE A 28 4.98 6.79 12.16
CA PHE A 28 4.11 5.62 12.04
C PHE A 28 4.84 4.36 11.57
N THR A 29 5.98 4.50 10.89
CA THR A 29 6.79 3.36 10.43
C THR A 29 7.91 2.99 11.40
N LYS A 30 8.19 3.85 12.39
CA LYS A 30 9.24 3.62 13.39
C LYS A 30 9.13 2.26 14.09
N PRO A 31 7.97 1.80 14.58
CA PRO A 31 7.87 0.48 15.21
C PRO A 31 8.30 -0.67 14.30
N ILE A 32 8.04 -0.56 13.01
CA ILE A 32 8.42 -1.57 12.02
C ILE A 32 9.94 -1.56 11.82
N ILE A 33 10.53 -0.39 11.68
CA ILE A 33 11.98 -0.23 11.53
C ILE A 33 12.71 -0.76 12.76
N ASP A 34 12.22 -0.41 13.95
CA ASP A 34 12.84 -0.83 15.22
C ASP A 34 12.89 -2.36 15.34
N VAL A 35 11.77 -3.05 15.06
CA VAL A 35 11.72 -4.52 15.09
C VAL A 35 12.65 -5.16 14.05
N ILE A 36 12.72 -4.61 12.85
CA ILE A 36 13.60 -5.14 11.80
C ILE A 36 15.07 -4.94 12.20
N ARG A 37 15.40 -3.81 12.84
CA ARG A 37 16.74 -3.55 13.40
C ARG A 37 17.10 -4.48 14.57
N GLU A 38 16.15 -4.78 15.45
CA GLU A 38 16.31 -5.79 16.51
C GLU A 38 16.61 -7.18 15.94
N LEU A 39 16.13 -7.48 14.74
CA LEU A 39 16.44 -8.71 14.00
C LEU A 39 17.81 -8.65 13.27
N GLY A 40 18.56 -7.55 13.44
CA GLY A 40 19.91 -7.38 12.90
C GLY A 40 19.96 -6.88 11.44
N VAL A 41 18.88 -6.31 10.92
CA VAL A 41 18.79 -5.77 9.55
C VAL A 41 18.76 -4.24 9.59
N ASP A 42 19.63 -3.57 8.83
CA ASP A 42 19.71 -2.10 8.75
C ASP A 42 18.58 -1.56 7.84
N ALA A 43 17.37 -1.49 8.41
CA ALA A 43 16.22 -0.89 7.75
C ALA A 43 16.19 0.63 7.97
N LYS A 44 15.78 1.37 6.93
CA LYS A 44 15.71 2.84 6.94
C LYS A 44 14.43 3.35 6.32
N PHE A 45 13.98 4.50 6.81
CA PHE A 45 12.99 5.32 6.12
C PHE A 45 13.72 6.15 5.05
N GLU A 46 13.26 6.09 3.80
CA GLU A 46 13.86 6.85 2.70
C GLU A 46 12.79 7.47 1.78
N GLY A 47 13.13 8.63 1.24
CA GLY A 47 12.23 9.33 0.33
C GLY A 47 11.01 9.94 1.03
N LYS A 48 9.83 9.75 0.46
CA LYS A 48 8.58 10.33 0.98
C LYS A 48 7.82 9.38 1.89
N ASN A 49 7.83 8.08 1.58
CA ASN A 49 6.96 7.09 2.22
C ASN A 49 7.45 5.64 2.05
N ASP A 50 8.73 5.42 1.79
CA ASP A 50 9.29 4.10 1.56
C ASP A 50 10.16 3.63 2.71
N LEU A 51 10.14 2.32 3.00
CA LEU A 51 11.12 1.69 3.88
C LEU A 51 12.05 0.82 3.02
N MET A 52 13.35 0.96 3.29
CA MET A 52 14.42 0.41 2.47
C MET A 52 15.37 -0.47 3.29
N ILE A 53 15.90 -1.50 2.64
CA ILE A 53 17.04 -2.30 3.10
C ILE A 53 18.03 -2.33 1.94
N GLU A 54 19.28 -1.92 2.16
CA GLU A 54 20.33 -1.91 1.14
C GLU A 54 19.91 -1.22 -0.18
N GLY A 55 19.18 -0.10 -0.08
CA GLY A 55 18.70 0.65 -1.24
C GLY A 55 17.58 -0.03 -2.03
N LYS A 56 16.97 -1.08 -1.49
CA LYS A 56 15.79 -1.76 -2.06
C LYS A 56 14.59 -1.57 -1.16
N LYS A 57 13.45 -1.27 -1.77
CA LYS A 57 12.19 -1.06 -1.05
C LYS A 57 11.58 -2.39 -0.59
N PHE A 58 11.23 -2.48 0.68
CA PHE A 58 10.47 -3.60 1.23
C PHE A 58 9.07 -3.19 1.73
N SER A 59 8.82 -1.89 1.90
CA SER A 59 7.52 -1.38 2.34
C SER A 59 7.17 -0.09 1.61
N GLY A 60 5.92 0.04 1.23
CA GLY A 60 5.31 1.26 0.72
C GLY A 60 4.16 1.68 1.61
N ASN A 61 4.06 2.99 1.87
CA ASN A 61 3.12 3.54 2.83
C ASN A 61 2.24 4.62 2.20
N ALA A 62 1.03 4.77 2.71
CA ALA A 62 0.09 5.81 2.34
C ALA A 62 -0.65 6.32 3.57
N ALA A 63 -1.19 7.53 3.49
CA ALA A 63 -1.99 8.10 4.54
C ALA A 63 -3.24 8.78 3.96
N HIS A 64 -4.30 8.79 4.76
CA HIS A 64 -5.56 9.45 4.43
C HIS A 64 -6.12 10.17 5.64
N ILE A 65 -6.57 11.41 5.45
CA ILE A 65 -7.28 12.16 6.50
C ILE A 65 -8.79 12.08 6.24
N HIS A 66 -9.53 11.73 7.26
CA HIS A 66 -10.98 11.84 7.28
C HIS A 66 -11.44 12.51 8.57
N LYS A 67 -12.03 13.71 8.46
CA LYS A 67 -12.41 14.55 9.62
C LYS A 67 -11.18 14.81 10.51
N ASN A 68 -11.21 14.36 11.78
CA ASN A 68 -10.12 14.50 12.75
C ASN A 68 -9.31 13.21 12.94
N LYS A 69 -9.37 12.28 11.97
CA LYS A 69 -8.63 11.02 12.02
C LYS A 69 -7.66 10.95 10.86
N ILE A 70 -6.46 10.44 11.14
CA ILE A 70 -5.49 10.03 10.12
C ILE A 70 -5.41 8.52 10.15
N LEU A 71 -5.55 7.91 8.99
CA LEU A 71 -5.21 6.52 8.74
C LEU A 71 -3.87 6.48 8.01
N HIS A 72 -2.85 5.90 8.63
CA HIS A 72 -1.63 5.46 7.98
C HIS A 72 -1.72 3.97 7.72
N HIS A 73 -1.37 3.54 6.53
CA HIS A 73 -1.32 2.13 6.20
C HIS A 73 -0.16 1.82 5.27
N GLY A 74 0.28 0.59 5.29
CA GLY A 74 1.37 0.13 4.44
C GLY A 74 1.40 -1.38 4.29
N THR A 75 2.36 -1.81 3.47
CA THR A 75 2.60 -3.21 3.18
C THR A 75 4.07 -3.53 3.47
N ILE A 76 4.36 -4.72 3.94
CA ILE A 76 5.71 -5.24 4.16
C ILE A 76 5.88 -6.47 3.28
N LEU A 77 6.82 -6.43 2.34
CA LEU A 77 7.29 -7.61 1.64
C LEU A 77 8.18 -8.41 2.60
N PHE A 78 7.61 -9.43 3.22
CA PHE A 78 8.37 -10.26 4.17
C PHE A 78 8.98 -11.48 3.51
N SER A 79 8.16 -12.30 2.84
CA SER A 79 8.55 -13.52 2.11
C SER A 79 7.70 -13.73 0.86
N SER A 80 7.35 -12.64 0.17
CA SER A 80 6.54 -12.65 -1.05
C SER A 80 7.28 -13.31 -2.21
N GLU A 81 6.52 -13.94 -3.10
CA GLU A 81 7.07 -14.55 -4.31
C GLU A 81 7.42 -13.47 -5.35
N MET A 82 8.69 -13.09 -5.44
CA MET A 82 9.17 -11.97 -6.26
C MET A 82 8.85 -12.11 -7.75
N ARG A 83 8.74 -13.33 -8.26
CA ARG A 83 8.32 -13.57 -9.64
C ARG A 83 6.90 -13.09 -9.87
N ASN A 84 5.97 -13.46 -8.98
CA ASN A 84 4.58 -13.06 -9.07
C ASN A 84 4.41 -11.54 -8.90
N VAL A 85 5.21 -10.91 -8.00
CA VAL A 85 5.27 -9.44 -7.86
C VAL A 85 5.61 -8.79 -9.21
N SER A 86 6.62 -9.30 -9.91
CA SER A 86 7.09 -8.77 -11.18
C SER A 86 6.08 -8.95 -12.31
N GLU A 87 5.39 -10.07 -12.34
CA GLU A 87 4.40 -10.40 -13.36
C GLU A 87 3.09 -9.61 -13.17
N ALA A 88 2.66 -9.40 -11.92
CA ALA A 88 1.44 -8.68 -11.59
C ALA A 88 1.57 -7.16 -11.72
N LEU A 89 2.72 -6.59 -11.36
CA LEU A 89 2.97 -5.16 -11.41
C LEU A 89 3.48 -4.73 -12.79
N ARG A 90 2.58 -4.59 -13.76
CA ARG A 90 2.93 -4.06 -15.08
C ARG A 90 3.39 -2.61 -14.95
N ILE A 91 4.60 -2.34 -15.42
CA ILE A 91 5.17 -1.00 -15.44
C ILE A 91 4.46 -0.19 -16.53
N ASN A 92 3.83 0.93 -16.17
CA ASN A 92 3.34 1.88 -17.16
C ASN A 92 4.54 2.67 -17.74
N PRO A 93 4.89 2.51 -19.04
CA PRO A 93 6.05 3.17 -19.62
C PRO A 93 5.97 4.70 -19.53
N VAL A 94 4.77 5.28 -19.53
CA VAL A 94 4.56 6.74 -19.43
C VAL A 94 5.07 7.32 -18.09
N LYS A 95 5.14 6.53 -17.03
CA LYS A 95 5.70 6.96 -15.72
C LYS A 95 7.23 7.09 -15.71
N TYR A 96 7.93 6.51 -16.70
CA TYR A 96 9.38 6.28 -16.63
C TYR A 96 10.14 6.75 -17.87
N VAL A 97 9.67 7.79 -18.56
CA VAL A 97 10.24 8.28 -19.85
C VAL A 97 11.72 8.65 -19.76
N ASP A 98 12.26 8.99 -18.59
CA ASP A 98 13.63 9.55 -18.46
C ASP A 98 14.63 8.68 -17.68
N LYS A 99 14.29 7.46 -17.28
CA LYS A 99 15.25 6.57 -16.58
C LYS A 99 15.14 5.16 -17.10
N ALA A 100 16.28 4.58 -17.47
CA ALA A 100 16.37 3.16 -17.78
C ALA A 100 15.61 2.36 -16.72
N VAL A 101 14.49 1.73 -17.14
CA VAL A 101 13.58 1.02 -16.24
C VAL A 101 14.34 -0.17 -15.68
N LYS A 102 14.88 -0.03 -14.46
CA LYS A 102 15.42 -1.18 -13.73
C LYS A 102 14.23 -2.10 -13.43
N SER A 103 14.40 -3.38 -13.66
CA SER A 103 13.37 -4.39 -13.38
C SER A 103 12.87 -4.28 -11.93
N ILE A 104 11.59 -4.59 -11.69
CA ILE A 104 10.99 -4.59 -10.34
C ILE A 104 11.83 -5.36 -9.33
N PRO A 105 12.37 -6.59 -9.63
CA PRO A 105 13.23 -7.32 -8.70
C PRO A 105 14.49 -6.57 -8.24
N LYS A 106 14.97 -5.60 -9.04
CA LYS A 106 16.13 -4.76 -8.64
C LYS A 106 15.78 -3.61 -7.72
N ARG A 107 14.49 -3.33 -7.51
CA ARG A 107 14.01 -2.19 -6.72
C ARG A 107 13.36 -2.58 -5.40
N VAL A 108 12.94 -3.83 -5.28
CA VAL A 108 12.24 -4.35 -4.09
C VAL A 108 12.98 -5.56 -3.53
N THR A 109 12.73 -5.87 -2.27
CA THR A 109 13.30 -7.02 -1.57
C THR A 109 12.33 -7.50 -0.49
N ASN A 110 12.45 -8.77 -0.10
CA ASN A 110 11.81 -9.31 1.09
C ASN A 110 12.66 -9.06 2.33
N VAL A 111 12.03 -8.78 3.46
CA VAL A 111 12.73 -8.69 4.76
C VAL A 111 13.42 -10.00 5.10
N SER A 112 12.78 -11.14 4.83
CA SER A 112 13.31 -12.48 5.15
C SER A 112 14.65 -12.81 4.48
N GLU A 113 14.95 -12.21 3.32
CA GLU A 113 16.21 -12.40 2.60
C GLU A 113 17.43 -11.78 3.32
N HIS A 114 17.20 -10.85 4.26
CA HIS A 114 18.25 -10.13 5.00
C HIS A 114 18.38 -10.61 6.44
N LEU A 115 17.53 -11.55 6.89
CA LEU A 115 17.57 -12.05 8.26
C LEU A 115 18.73 -13.04 8.44
N LYS A 116 19.52 -12.85 9.52
CA LYS A 116 20.57 -13.82 9.89
C LYS A 116 20.01 -15.17 10.31
N GLN A 117 18.85 -15.17 10.96
CA GLN A 117 18.12 -16.37 11.38
C GLN A 117 16.72 -16.32 10.76
N PRO A 118 16.34 -17.32 9.98
CA PRO A 118 15.01 -17.39 9.39
C PRO A 118 13.92 -17.44 10.48
N ILE A 119 12.88 -16.64 10.31
CA ILE A 119 11.65 -16.70 11.09
C ILE A 119 10.45 -16.73 10.17
N SER A 120 9.33 -17.23 10.64
CA SER A 120 8.08 -17.20 9.89
C SER A 120 7.45 -15.79 9.91
N LEU A 121 6.58 -15.50 8.95
CA LEU A 121 5.78 -14.27 8.91
C LEU A 121 4.94 -14.12 10.20
N GLU A 122 4.40 -15.22 10.70
CA GLU A 122 3.65 -15.23 11.97
C GLU A 122 4.54 -14.81 13.15
N ALA A 123 5.75 -15.39 13.27
CA ALA A 123 6.70 -15.02 14.31
C ALA A 123 7.13 -13.54 14.20
N PHE A 124 7.32 -13.03 12.98
CA PHE A 124 7.59 -11.62 12.73
C PHE A 124 6.42 -10.74 13.17
N THR A 125 5.19 -11.09 12.80
CA THR A 125 3.97 -10.37 13.20
C THR A 125 3.83 -10.33 14.72
N LYS A 126 4.09 -11.44 15.40
CA LYS A 126 4.06 -11.50 16.88
C LYS A 126 5.12 -10.59 17.51
N LYS A 127 6.33 -10.51 16.91
CA LYS A 127 7.36 -9.56 17.36
C LYS A 127 6.92 -8.11 17.22
N LEU A 128 6.31 -7.72 16.10
CA LEU A 128 5.75 -6.38 15.91
C LEU A 128 4.68 -6.05 16.96
N MET A 129 3.75 -6.97 17.21
CA MET A 129 2.70 -6.79 18.21
C MET A 129 3.30 -6.62 19.61
N ASN A 130 4.25 -7.48 19.99
CA ASN A 130 4.93 -7.41 21.27
C ASN A 130 5.72 -6.10 21.43
N HIS A 131 6.39 -5.65 20.39
CA HIS A 131 7.13 -4.36 20.40
C HIS A 131 6.15 -3.19 20.67
N VAL A 132 5.00 -3.17 20.00
CA VAL A 132 3.96 -2.14 20.24
C VAL A 132 3.45 -2.21 21.68
N LEU A 133 3.11 -3.40 22.17
CA LEU A 133 2.62 -3.58 23.54
C LEU A 133 3.64 -3.13 24.60
N ALA A 134 4.93 -3.35 24.35
CA ALA A 134 6.00 -2.99 25.29
C ALA A 134 6.34 -1.49 25.27
N ASN A 135 6.26 -0.83 24.13
CA ASN A 135 6.76 0.53 23.95
C ASN A 135 5.68 1.62 23.95
N TYR A 136 4.41 1.25 23.91
CA TYR A 136 3.29 2.20 23.94
C TYR A 136 2.44 2.00 25.20
N PRO A 137 2.60 2.84 26.24
CA PRO A 137 1.86 2.74 27.49
C PRO A 137 0.34 2.74 27.25
N GLY A 138 -0.35 1.78 27.83
CA GLY A 138 -1.79 1.60 27.66
C GLY A 138 -2.21 0.81 26.43
N ALA A 139 -1.27 0.38 25.58
CA ALA A 139 -1.56 -0.54 24.48
C ALA A 139 -2.10 -1.87 25.02
N ARG A 140 -3.10 -2.39 24.36
CA ARG A 140 -3.69 -3.70 24.68
C ARG A 140 -4.11 -4.41 23.40
N LEU A 141 -4.01 -5.72 23.41
CA LEU A 141 -4.53 -6.55 22.33
C LEU A 141 -6.07 -6.54 22.37
N TYR A 142 -6.68 -6.35 21.22
CA TYR A 142 -8.10 -6.55 21.02
C TYR A 142 -8.33 -7.86 20.29
N GLU A 143 -9.09 -8.76 20.87
CA GLU A 143 -9.51 -10.00 20.25
C GLU A 143 -10.91 -9.82 19.68
N PHE A 144 -11.10 -10.21 18.41
CA PHE A 144 -12.41 -10.10 17.77
C PHE A 144 -13.42 -11.01 18.48
N THR A 145 -14.57 -10.44 18.85
CA THR A 145 -15.71 -11.17 19.37
C THR A 145 -16.40 -11.97 18.27
N ALA A 146 -17.26 -12.90 18.66
CA ALA A 146 -18.10 -13.65 17.69
C ALA A 146 -18.99 -12.70 16.87
N GLU A 147 -19.48 -11.60 17.46
CA GLU A 147 -20.28 -10.61 16.76
C GLU A 147 -19.42 -9.81 15.76
N ASP A 148 -18.20 -9.42 16.11
CA ASP A 148 -17.27 -8.78 15.17
C ASP A 148 -17.02 -9.68 13.96
N ILE A 149 -16.74 -10.95 14.18
CA ILE A 149 -16.52 -11.92 13.08
C ILE A 149 -17.75 -12.02 12.18
N LYS A 150 -18.95 -12.07 12.76
CA LYS A 150 -20.20 -12.10 12.01
C LYS A 150 -20.37 -10.84 11.15
N GLN A 151 -20.09 -9.66 11.68
CA GLN A 151 -20.19 -8.40 10.94
C GLN A 151 -19.11 -8.30 9.84
N ILE A 152 -17.89 -8.78 10.10
CA ILE A 152 -16.83 -8.87 9.08
C ILE A 152 -17.26 -9.79 7.93
N GLN A 153 -17.82 -10.97 8.24
CA GLN A 153 -18.31 -11.91 7.22
C GLN A 153 -19.44 -11.30 6.40
N LYS A 154 -20.40 -10.65 7.04
CA LYS A 154 -21.48 -9.95 6.37
C LYS A 154 -20.94 -8.89 5.39
N LEU A 155 -20.03 -8.05 5.86
CA LEU A 155 -19.43 -7.01 5.03
C LEU A 155 -18.63 -7.58 3.85
N ARG A 156 -17.93 -8.71 4.07
CA ARG A 156 -17.26 -9.44 2.99
C ARG A 156 -18.28 -9.86 1.91
N ASP A 157 -19.36 -10.50 2.33
CA ASP A 157 -20.33 -11.11 1.41
C ASP A 157 -21.16 -10.05 0.66
N GLU A 158 -21.57 -8.99 1.35
CA GLU A 158 -22.41 -7.92 0.77
C GLU A 158 -21.61 -6.93 -0.11
N LYS A 159 -20.30 -6.85 0.06
CA LYS A 159 -19.47 -5.84 -0.61
C LYS A 159 -18.19 -6.41 -1.21
N TYR A 160 -17.24 -6.81 -0.37
CA TYR A 160 -15.86 -7.03 -0.80
C TYR A 160 -15.65 -8.27 -1.66
N SER A 161 -16.51 -9.29 -1.58
CA SER A 161 -16.46 -10.46 -2.46
C SER A 161 -17.30 -10.32 -3.73
N THR A 162 -18.05 -9.22 -3.87
CA THR A 162 -18.92 -9.03 -5.04
C THR A 162 -18.14 -8.71 -6.31
N TYR A 163 -18.70 -9.13 -7.46
CA TYR A 163 -18.16 -8.75 -8.78
C TYR A 163 -18.13 -7.23 -8.95
N GLU A 164 -19.20 -6.54 -8.54
CA GLU A 164 -19.32 -5.09 -8.67
C GLU A 164 -18.19 -4.35 -7.94
N TRP A 165 -17.86 -4.76 -6.72
CA TRP A 165 -16.75 -4.16 -5.98
C TRP A 165 -15.38 -4.42 -6.65
N ASN A 166 -15.14 -5.65 -7.11
CA ASN A 166 -13.83 -6.04 -7.62
C ASN A 166 -13.59 -5.62 -9.08
N PHE A 167 -14.63 -5.60 -9.90
CA PHE A 167 -14.53 -5.44 -11.36
C PHE A 167 -15.50 -4.42 -11.95
N GLY A 168 -16.63 -4.13 -11.29
CA GLY A 168 -17.72 -3.33 -11.84
C GLY A 168 -17.35 -1.86 -12.10
N LYS A 169 -16.27 -1.35 -11.51
CA LYS A 169 -15.74 0.00 -11.79
C LYS A 169 -14.78 0.07 -12.97
N SER A 170 -14.60 -1.00 -13.70
CA SER A 170 -13.76 -1.06 -14.89
C SER A 170 -14.64 -1.14 -16.15
N PRO A 171 -15.33 -0.05 -16.56
CA PRO A 171 -16.13 -0.05 -17.78
C PRO A 171 -15.26 -0.30 -18.99
N GLU A 172 -15.84 -0.91 -20.02
CA GLU A 172 -15.18 -1.11 -21.30
C GLU A 172 -14.98 0.24 -22.00
N TYR A 173 -13.75 0.73 -21.98
CA TYR A 173 -13.37 1.91 -22.75
C TYR A 173 -12.75 1.48 -24.08
N ASN A 174 -13.15 2.14 -25.15
CA ASN A 174 -12.59 1.89 -26.49
C ASN A 174 -11.47 2.87 -26.86
N PHE A 175 -11.22 3.88 -26.05
CA PHE A 175 -10.10 4.81 -26.21
C PHE A 175 -9.43 5.09 -24.85
N LYS A 176 -8.10 5.04 -24.87
CA LYS A 176 -7.29 5.32 -23.69
C LYS A 176 -6.07 6.15 -24.06
N LYS A 177 -5.84 7.25 -23.33
CA LYS A 177 -4.63 8.08 -23.48
C LYS A 177 -4.08 8.48 -22.12
N ALA A 178 -2.78 8.33 -21.95
CA ALA A 178 -2.07 8.80 -20.78
C ALA A 178 -1.03 9.85 -21.16
N ILE A 179 -0.92 10.90 -20.36
CA ILE A 179 0.09 11.96 -20.49
C ILE A 179 0.76 12.22 -19.15
N ARG A 180 2.03 12.59 -19.18
CA ARG A 180 2.74 13.06 -18.00
C ARG A 180 2.68 14.59 -17.94
N THR A 181 2.29 15.11 -16.78
CA THR A 181 2.27 16.53 -16.47
C THR A 181 3.21 16.83 -15.31
N GLN A 182 3.39 18.11 -14.97
CA GLN A 182 4.15 18.51 -13.79
C GLN A 182 3.52 17.97 -12.47
N GLY A 183 2.18 17.82 -12.43
CA GLY A 183 1.44 17.30 -11.26
C GLY A 183 1.38 15.77 -11.17
N GLY A 184 1.88 15.04 -12.18
CA GLY A 184 1.80 13.58 -12.21
C GLY A 184 1.33 13.03 -13.55
N VAL A 185 0.97 11.75 -13.60
CA VAL A 185 0.40 11.11 -14.80
C VAL A 185 -1.11 11.29 -14.78
N LEU A 186 -1.66 11.76 -15.90
CA LEU A 186 -3.09 11.85 -16.16
C LEU A 186 -3.46 10.84 -17.25
N GLU A 187 -4.40 9.96 -16.95
CA GLU A 187 -4.92 8.95 -17.86
C GLU A 187 -6.41 9.20 -18.12
N MET A 188 -6.77 9.37 -19.38
CA MET A 188 -8.16 9.48 -19.83
C MET A 188 -8.61 8.17 -20.45
N ASN A 189 -9.77 7.69 -20.04
CA ASN A 189 -10.44 6.53 -20.59
C ASN A 189 -11.81 6.98 -21.11
N LEU A 190 -12.08 6.73 -22.39
CA LEU A 190 -13.29 7.19 -23.08
C LEU A 190 -14.06 6.02 -23.66
N GLU A 191 -15.38 6.06 -23.55
CA GLU A 191 -16.28 5.30 -24.40
C GLU A 191 -16.82 6.24 -25.48
N VAL A 192 -16.40 5.97 -26.72
CA VAL A 192 -16.82 6.78 -27.88
C VAL A 192 -17.71 5.94 -28.77
N LYS A 193 -18.93 6.42 -29.07
CA LYS A 193 -19.85 5.81 -30.03
C LYS A 193 -20.32 6.85 -31.05
N ASN A 194 -20.31 6.47 -32.32
CA ASN A 194 -20.73 7.35 -33.42
C ASN A 194 -20.08 8.74 -33.41
N GLY A 195 -18.80 8.83 -32.97
CA GLY A 195 -18.06 10.09 -32.90
C GLY A 195 -18.36 10.97 -31.70
N ALA A 196 -19.24 10.52 -30.79
CA ALA A 196 -19.58 11.19 -29.53
C ALA A 196 -18.98 10.46 -28.34
N ILE A 197 -18.51 11.22 -27.33
CA ILE A 197 -18.06 10.67 -26.05
C ILE A 197 -19.30 10.38 -25.19
N GLU A 198 -19.57 9.10 -24.92
CA GLU A 198 -20.66 8.67 -24.04
C GLU A 198 -20.21 8.60 -22.58
N LYS A 199 -18.95 8.17 -22.33
CA LYS A 199 -18.37 8.12 -21.01
C LYS A 199 -16.93 8.61 -21.02
N LEU A 200 -16.56 9.34 -19.98
CA LEU A 200 -15.19 9.78 -19.70
C LEU A 200 -14.84 9.38 -18.27
N LYS A 201 -13.67 8.80 -18.09
CA LYS A 201 -13.09 8.63 -16.76
C LYS A 201 -11.62 9.04 -16.76
N ILE A 202 -11.27 9.83 -15.76
CA ILE A 202 -9.90 10.33 -15.57
C ILE A 202 -9.28 9.63 -14.37
N PHE A 203 -8.08 9.10 -14.55
CA PHE A 203 -7.25 8.52 -13.50
C PHE A 203 -5.91 9.24 -13.47
N GLY A 204 -5.26 9.24 -12.31
CA GLY A 204 -3.93 9.82 -12.18
C GLY A 204 -3.30 9.57 -10.83
N ASP A 205 -2.02 9.94 -10.71
CA ASP A 205 -1.26 9.93 -9.47
C ASP A 205 -1.00 11.36 -8.96
N PHE A 206 -2.00 12.22 -9.12
CA PHE A 206 -2.00 13.59 -8.64
C PHE A 206 -2.94 13.74 -7.45
N PHE A 207 -2.69 14.76 -6.62
CA PHE A 207 -3.59 15.15 -5.55
C PHE A 207 -4.52 16.26 -6.06
N SER A 208 -5.82 16.09 -5.84
CA SER A 208 -6.84 17.11 -6.15
C SER A 208 -7.61 17.45 -4.88
N GLU A 209 -7.80 18.74 -4.63
CA GLU A 209 -8.65 19.22 -3.52
C GLU A 209 -10.15 19.01 -3.81
N LYS A 210 -10.51 18.90 -5.08
CA LYS A 210 -11.88 18.63 -5.55
C LYS A 210 -11.85 17.33 -6.35
N GLY A 211 -12.87 16.50 -6.18
CA GLY A 211 -13.07 15.32 -7.03
C GLY A 211 -13.05 15.70 -8.52
N ILE A 212 -12.57 14.78 -9.36
CA ILE A 212 -12.52 14.94 -10.82
C ILE A 212 -13.73 14.22 -11.45
N GLU A 213 -14.84 14.19 -10.78
CA GLU A 213 -16.08 13.60 -11.29
C GLU A 213 -16.89 14.64 -12.06
#